data_b1df956ae61f50a8b9dafa2ca2794fa6
#
_entry.id   b1df956ae61f50a8b9dafa2ca2794fa6
#
_cell.length_a   1.000
_cell.length_b   1.000
_cell.length_c   1.000
_cell.angle_alpha   90.00
_cell.angle_beta   90.00
_cell.angle_gamma   90.00
#
_symmetry.space_group_name_H-M   'P 1'
#
loop_
_entity.id
_entity.type
_entity.pdbx_description
1 polymer ?
#
loop_
_entity_poly.entity_id
_entity_poly.type
_entity_poly.pdbx_seq_one_letter_code
_entity_poly.pdbx_strand_id
1 'polypeptide(L)'
;DLPEDGALAGMAEVVREGLSCPFKEIPPKYFYDERGSELYERITELPEYYPYRCEREILDARATEIVAAAEPSTLIELGSGAAAKSRVLLDAMRDAGTLETYVPVDISEEITRRAAAELVDEYPGLDVRGIVCDYETHLERVPRPEGALIAFLGGTIGNFRPAARRSFLARIATLMYPGDRFLLGTDLVKDRAIV
;
A
#
# COMPACT_ATOMS: atom_id res chain seq x y z
N ASP A 1 9.95 -6.41 -13.58
CA ASP A 1 9.65 -7.84 -13.42
C ASP A 1 10.76 -8.48 -12.59
N LEU A 2 10.39 -9.16 -11.50
CA LEU A 2 11.32 -10.01 -10.76
C LEU A 2 11.53 -11.30 -11.57
N PRO A 3 12.76 -11.84 -11.66
CA PRO A 3 12.94 -13.16 -12.26
C PRO A 3 12.19 -14.18 -11.39
N GLU A 4 11.26 -14.92 -11.99
CA GLU A 4 10.39 -15.89 -11.29
C GLU A 4 11.17 -16.90 -10.44
N ASP A 5 12.29 -17.40 -10.96
CA ASP A 5 13.14 -18.37 -10.25
C ASP A 5 13.77 -17.82 -8.96
N GLY A 6 14.11 -16.53 -8.92
CA GLY A 6 14.68 -15.89 -7.72
C GLY A 6 13.64 -15.61 -6.64
N ALA A 7 12.42 -15.29 -7.02
CA ALA A 7 11.32 -15.01 -6.08
C ALA A 7 10.85 -16.30 -5.37
N LEU A 8 10.70 -17.41 -6.10
CA LEU A 8 10.32 -18.70 -5.54
C LEU A 8 11.39 -19.29 -4.62
N ALA A 9 12.67 -19.16 -4.98
CA ALA A 9 13.78 -19.60 -4.13
C ALA A 9 13.83 -18.83 -2.81
N GLY A 10 13.65 -17.52 -2.85
CA GLY A 10 13.58 -16.67 -1.66
C GLY A 10 12.38 -16.99 -0.77
N MET A 11 11.20 -17.22 -1.35
CA MET A 11 10.01 -17.63 -0.63
C MET A 11 10.23 -18.97 0.10
N ALA A 12 10.79 -19.99 -0.57
CA ALA A 12 11.02 -21.28 0.01
C ALA A 12 11.96 -21.24 1.22
N GLU A 13 12.98 -20.38 1.16
CA GLU A 13 13.91 -20.18 2.27
C GLU A 13 13.23 -19.50 3.47
N VAL A 14 12.51 -18.42 3.25
CA VAL A 14 11.78 -17.69 4.30
C VAL A 14 10.73 -18.57 4.97
N VAL A 15 9.97 -19.37 4.20
CA VAL A 15 9.00 -20.32 4.74
C VAL A 15 9.70 -21.40 5.58
N ARG A 16 10.82 -21.95 5.10
CA ARG A 16 11.59 -22.97 5.85
C ARG A 16 12.11 -22.38 7.17
N GLU A 17 12.67 -21.20 7.15
CA GLU A 17 13.14 -20.52 8.35
C GLU A 17 12.00 -20.24 9.32
N GLY A 18 10.92 -19.61 8.86
CA GLY A 18 9.77 -19.27 9.69
C GLY A 18 9.11 -20.48 10.33
N LEU A 19 8.98 -21.58 9.59
CA LEU A 19 8.44 -22.84 10.12
C LEU A 19 9.43 -23.63 10.97
N SER A 20 10.72 -23.31 10.94
CA SER A 20 11.76 -23.93 11.78
C SER A 20 11.93 -23.22 13.13
N CYS A 21 11.43 -21.98 13.28
CA CYS A 21 11.45 -21.26 14.54
C CYS A 21 10.53 -21.89 15.60
N PRO A 22 10.81 -21.73 16.92
CA PRO A 22 9.91 -22.16 17.98
C PRO A 22 8.50 -21.59 17.84
N PHE A 23 8.37 -20.29 17.49
CA PHE A 23 7.12 -19.66 17.10
C PHE A 23 7.04 -19.67 15.58
N LYS A 24 6.13 -20.52 15.05
CA LYS A 24 5.94 -20.67 13.61
C LYS A 24 5.29 -19.43 13.04
N GLU A 25 5.89 -18.87 12.00
CA GLU A 25 5.28 -17.76 11.27
C GLU A 25 5.64 -17.78 9.78
N ILE A 26 4.75 -17.27 8.97
CA ILE A 26 4.97 -17.01 7.54
C ILE A 26 4.63 -15.52 7.31
N PRO A 27 5.50 -14.74 6.66
CA PRO A 27 5.21 -13.34 6.36
C PRO A 27 3.90 -13.20 5.57
N PRO A 28 3.00 -12.28 5.97
CA PRO A 28 1.69 -12.10 5.35
C PRO A 28 1.72 -11.87 3.84
N LYS A 29 2.77 -11.27 3.31
CA LYS A 29 2.92 -10.98 1.88
C LYS A 29 2.78 -12.20 0.97
N TYR A 30 3.08 -13.40 1.46
CA TYR A 30 2.94 -14.64 0.69
C TYR A 30 1.50 -15.15 0.59
N PHE A 31 0.55 -14.49 1.24
CA PHE A 31 -0.88 -14.79 1.12
C PHE A 31 -1.61 -13.89 0.11
N TYR A 32 -0.91 -12.94 -0.52
CA TYR A 32 -1.49 -12.01 -1.50
C TYR A 32 -1.21 -12.45 -2.95
N ASP A 33 -1.36 -13.75 -3.23
CA ASP A 33 -1.54 -14.25 -4.59
C ASP A 33 -2.94 -13.85 -5.12
N GLU A 34 -3.28 -14.21 -6.36
CA GLU A 34 -4.57 -13.92 -6.98
C GLU A 34 -5.75 -14.30 -6.05
N ARG A 35 -5.76 -15.56 -5.58
CA ARG A 35 -6.82 -16.05 -4.70
C ARG A 35 -6.81 -15.39 -3.32
N GLY A 36 -5.64 -15.16 -2.76
CA GLY A 36 -5.49 -14.48 -1.47
C GLY A 36 -5.97 -13.06 -1.51
N SER A 37 -5.75 -12.38 -2.62
CA SER A 37 -6.23 -11.03 -2.86
C SER A 37 -7.75 -10.97 -3.01
N GLU A 38 -8.37 -11.91 -3.73
CA GLU A 38 -9.83 -12.05 -3.78
C GLU A 38 -10.44 -12.32 -2.40
N LEU A 39 -9.79 -13.19 -1.61
CA LEU A 39 -10.22 -13.48 -0.25
C LEU A 39 -10.10 -12.25 0.65
N TYR A 40 -9.05 -11.45 0.48
CA TYR A 40 -8.89 -10.20 1.21
C TYR A 40 -10.00 -9.20 0.88
N GLU A 41 -10.36 -9.03 -0.40
CA GLU A 41 -11.50 -8.19 -0.80
C GLU A 41 -12.78 -8.63 -0.05
N ARG A 42 -13.06 -9.93 0.02
CA ARG A 42 -14.20 -10.46 0.76
C ARG A 42 -14.10 -10.24 2.28
N ILE A 43 -12.89 -10.28 2.85
CA ILE A 43 -12.66 -9.96 4.27
C ILE A 43 -13.03 -8.50 4.55
N THR A 44 -12.75 -7.58 3.64
CA THR A 44 -13.08 -6.15 3.82
C THR A 44 -14.58 -5.87 3.93
N GLU A 45 -15.43 -6.78 3.44
CA GLU A 45 -16.89 -6.70 3.51
C GLU A 45 -17.46 -7.22 4.85
N LEU A 46 -16.65 -7.94 5.64
CA LEU A 46 -17.11 -8.51 6.91
C LEU A 46 -17.32 -7.44 7.98
N PRO A 47 -18.43 -7.49 8.74
CA PRO A 47 -18.67 -6.57 9.85
C PRO A 47 -17.56 -6.58 10.90
N GLU A 48 -16.93 -7.74 11.12
CA GLU A 48 -15.85 -7.93 12.09
C GLU A 48 -14.56 -7.24 11.67
N TYR A 49 -14.33 -7.08 10.36
CA TYR A 49 -13.10 -6.45 9.86
C TYR A 49 -13.25 -4.92 9.77
N TYR A 50 -13.45 -4.29 10.94
CA TYR A 50 -13.67 -2.85 11.06
C TYR A 50 -12.50 -1.97 10.57
N PRO A 51 -11.19 -2.37 10.59
CA PRO A 51 -10.10 -1.46 10.24
C PRO A 51 -10.23 -0.88 8.83
N TYR A 52 -10.67 -1.69 7.86
CA TYR A 52 -10.89 -1.24 6.49
C TYR A 52 -11.96 -0.14 6.41
N ARG A 53 -13.12 -0.36 7.08
CA ARG A 53 -14.23 0.60 7.08
C ARG A 53 -13.85 1.90 7.78
N CYS A 54 -13.25 1.82 8.97
CA CYS A 54 -12.83 3.00 9.72
C CYS A 54 -11.79 3.83 8.94
N GLU A 55 -10.80 3.19 8.30
CA GLU A 55 -9.83 3.90 7.48
C GLU A 55 -10.51 4.53 6.25
N ARG A 56 -11.45 3.82 5.61
CA ARG A 56 -12.23 4.38 4.50
C ARG A 56 -13.07 5.58 4.94
N GLU A 57 -13.77 5.51 6.06
CA GLU A 57 -14.54 6.62 6.64
C GLU A 57 -13.65 7.83 6.95
N ILE A 58 -12.44 7.61 7.47
CA ILE A 58 -11.48 8.69 7.72
C ILE A 58 -11.03 9.33 6.42
N LEU A 59 -10.71 8.53 5.39
CA LEU A 59 -10.33 9.04 4.08
C LEU A 59 -11.48 9.83 3.45
N ASP A 60 -12.69 9.28 3.42
CA ASP A 60 -13.87 9.96 2.87
C ASP A 60 -14.13 11.31 3.56
N ALA A 61 -13.92 11.38 4.88
CA ALA A 61 -14.13 12.61 5.65
C ALA A 61 -12.97 13.63 5.55
N ARG A 62 -11.75 13.19 5.25
CA ARG A 62 -10.53 14.01 5.43
C ARG A 62 -9.66 14.12 4.17
N ALA A 63 -10.00 13.46 3.06
CA ALA A 63 -9.15 13.48 1.86
C ALA A 63 -8.85 14.91 1.37
N THR A 64 -9.85 15.78 1.36
CA THR A 64 -9.67 17.18 0.98
C THR A 64 -8.67 17.93 1.89
N GLU A 65 -8.73 17.69 3.21
CA GLU A 65 -7.78 18.27 4.16
C GLU A 65 -6.36 17.70 3.98
N ILE A 66 -6.25 16.39 3.75
CA ILE A 66 -4.98 15.70 3.50
C ILE A 66 -4.32 16.27 2.23
N VAL A 67 -5.09 16.38 1.15
CA VAL A 67 -4.61 16.90 -0.14
C VAL A 67 -4.23 18.37 -0.01
N ALA A 68 -5.05 19.20 0.66
CA ALA A 68 -4.73 20.60 0.88
C ALA A 68 -3.47 20.81 1.73
N ALA A 69 -3.17 19.91 2.68
CA ALA A 69 -1.97 19.99 3.51
C ALA A 69 -0.71 19.45 2.81
N ALA A 70 -0.87 18.57 1.83
CA ALA A 70 0.23 17.94 1.11
C ALA A 70 0.51 18.60 -0.25
N GLU A 71 -0.51 19.17 -0.89
CA GLU A 71 -0.50 19.74 -2.25
C GLU A 71 0.22 18.83 -3.27
N PRO A 72 -0.10 17.52 -3.30
CA PRO A 72 0.67 16.58 -4.08
C PRO A 72 0.27 16.63 -5.56
N SER A 73 1.26 16.52 -6.46
CA SER A 73 1.00 16.21 -7.88
C SER A 73 1.07 14.71 -8.18
N THR A 74 1.71 13.96 -7.30
CA THR A 74 1.86 12.50 -7.44
C THR A 74 1.38 11.79 -6.18
N LEU A 75 0.54 10.77 -6.36
CA LEU A 75 0.21 9.80 -5.32
C LEU A 75 1.01 8.51 -5.54
N ILE A 76 1.81 8.09 -4.56
CA ILE A 76 2.49 6.79 -4.55
C ILE A 76 1.83 5.95 -3.46
N GLU A 77 1.32 4.77 -3.78
CA GLU A 77 0.70 3.90 -2.79
C GLU A 77 1.43 2.57 -2.69
N LEU A 78 1.89 2.25 -1.49
CA LEU A 78 2.56 0.99 -1.18
C LEU A 78 1.54 -0.04 -0.68
N GLY A 79 1.39 -1.15 -1.41
CA GLY A 79 0.34 -2.13 -1.18
C GLY A 79 -1.02 -1.63 -1.68
N SER A 80 -1.08 -1.22 -2.94
CA SER A 80 -2.25 -0.56 -3.52
C SER A 80 -3.46 -1.49 -3.68
N GLY A 81 -3.25 -2.80 -3.84
CA GLY A 81 -4.31 -3.73 -4.15
C GLY A 81 -5.17 -3.25 -5.34
N ALA A 82 -6.48 -3.34 -5.21
CA ALA A 82 -7.44 -2.85 -6.21
C ALA A 82 -7.62 -1.32 -6.24
N ALA A 83 -6.80 -0.55 -5.52
CA ALA A 83 -6.85 0.90 -5.42
C ALA A 83 -8.21 1.48 -4.96
N ALA A 84 -9.00 0.70 -4.22
CA ALA A 84 -10.36 1.10 -3.82
C ALA A 84 -10.36 2.31 -2.87
N LYS A 85 -9.38 2.39 -1.94
CA LYS A 85 -9.23 3.52 -1.02
C LYS A 85 -8.52 4.70 -1.67
N SER A 86 -7.60 4.42 -2.57
CA SER A 86 -6.81 5.44 -3.28
C SER A 86 -7.69 6.36 -4.13
N ARG A 87 -8.80 5.82 -4.68
CA ARG A 87 -9.77 6.61 -5.45
C ARG A 87 -10.27 7.83 -4.66
N VAL A 88 -10.42 7.74 -3.35
CA VAL A 88 -10.82 8.87 -2.49
C VAL A 88 -9.77 9.99 -2.51
N LEU A 89 -8.49 9.62 -2.46
CA LEU A 89 -7.39 10.58 -2.55
C LEU A 89 -7.23 11.13 -3.96
N LEU A 90 -7.36 10.27 -4.99
CA LEU A 90 -7.31 10.68 -6.39
C LEU A 90 -8.44 11.66 -6.74
N ASP A 91 -9.67 11.41 -6.26
CA ASP A 91 -10.79 12.33 -6.42
C ASP A 91 -10.51 13.69 -5.77
N ALA A 92 -10.00 13.69 -4.53
CA ALA A 92 -9.66 14.92 -3.84
C ALA A 92 -8.52 15.70 -4.55
N MET A 93 -7.52 15.02 -5.10
CA MET A 93 -6.43 15.61 -5.88
C MET A 93 -6.95 16.17 -7.22
N ARG A 94 -7.84 15.44 -7.90
CA ARG A 94 -8.50 15.92 -9.12
C ARG A 94 -9.29 17.19 -8.85
N ASP A 95 -10.10 17.18 -7.79
CA ASP A 95 -10.94 18.32 -7.42
C ASP A 95 -10.11 19.54 -7.00
N ALA A 96 -8.93 19.32 -6.42
CA ALA A 96 -7.94 20.34 -6.13
C ALA A 96 -7.14 20.80 -7.37
N GLY A 97 -7.26 20.09 -8.50
CA GLY A 97 -6.51 20.40 -9.74
C GLY A 97 -5.02 20.06 -9.67
N THR A 98 -4.60 19.17 -8.75
CA THR A 98 -3.20 18.79 -8.55
C THR A 98 -2.87 17.38 -9.07
N LEU A 99 -3.86 16.60 -9.46
CA LEU A 99 -3.68 15.19 -9.88
C LEU A 99 -2.96 15.10 -11.23
N GLU A 100 -1.73 14.59 -11.24
CA GLU A 100 -0.94 14.35 -12.45
C GLU A 100 -0.58 12.86 -12.59
N THR A 101 -0.04 12.25 -11.53
CA THR A 101 0.50 10.89 -11.59
C THR A 101 0.01 10.04 -10.42
N TYR A 102 -0.28 8.78 -10.70
CA TYR A 102 -0.51 7.74 -9.69
C TYR A 102 0.46 6.58 -9.88
N VAL A 103 1.11 6.18 -8.80
CA VAL A 103 2.09 5.09 -8.77
C VAL A 103 1.61 4.01 -7.80
N PRO A 104 0.73 3.09 -8.23
CA PRO A 104 0.40 1.90 -7.45
C PRO A 104 1.60 0.96 -7.38
N VAL A 105 1.96 0.56 -6.16
CA VAL A 105 3.04 -0.40 -5.90
C VAL A 105 2.46 -1.60 -5.17
N ASP A 106 2.53 -2.78 -5.77
CA ASP A 106 2.04 -4.01 -5.17
C ASP A 106 2.90 -5.21 -5.57
N ILE A 107 2.81 -6.30 -4.83
CA ILE A 107 3.48 -7.55 -5.15
C ILE A 107 2.72 -8.36 -6.21
N SER A 108 1.40 -8.16 -6.30
CA SER A 108 0.52 -8.84 -7.24
C SER A 108 0.47 -8.12 -8.58
N GLU A 109 1.05 -8.72 -9.61
CA GLU A 109 1.07 -8.17 -10.97
C GLU A 109 -0.35 -8.03 -11.54
N GLU A 110 -1.18 -9.03 -11.35
CA GLU A 110 -2.52 -9.07 -11.92
C GLU A 110 -3.42 -7.96 -11.36
N ILE A 111 -3.43 -7.79 -10.02
CA ILE A 111 -4.20 -6.72 -9.39
C ILE A 111 -3.68 -5.35 -9.81
N THR A 112 -2.35 -5.16 -9.83
CA THR A 112 -1.75 -3.89 -10.25
C THR A 112 -2.14 -3.55 -11.69
N ARG A 113 -2.09 -4.51 -12.62
CA ARG A 113 -2.48 -4.30 -14.02
C ARG A 113 -3.96 -3.98 -14.18
N ARG A 114 -4.82 -4.74 -13.48
CA ARG A 114 -6.28 -4.51 -13.50
C ARG A 114 -6.62 -3.13 -12.95
N ALA A 115 -6.13 -2.79 -11.76
CA ALA A 115 -6.37 -1.48 -11.16
C ALA A 115 -5.84 -0.33 -12.03
N ALA A 116 -4.65 -0.48 -12.63
CA ALA A 116 -4.10 0.54 -13.52
C ALA A 116 -4.97 0.75 -14.78
N ALA A 117 -5.47 -0.33 -15.38
CA ALA A 117 -6.35 -0.23 -16.55
C ALA A 117 -7.67 0.48 -16.21
N GLU A 118 -8.31 0.11 -15.11
CA GLU A 118 -9.55 0.75 -14.63
C GLU A 118 -9.32 2.25 -14.36
N LEU A 119 -8.22 2.61 -13.71
CA LEU A 119 -7.93 4.00 -13.36
C LEU A 119 -7.62 4.89 -14.56
N VAL A 120 -7.00 4.36 -15.62
CA VAL A 120 -6.80 5.10 -16.87
C VAL A 120 -8.15 5.46 -17.52
N ASP A 121 -9.13 4.57 -17.44
CA ASP A 121 -10.47 4.82 -17.96
C ASP A 121 -11.28 5.77 -17.06
N GLU A 122 -11.14 5.65 -15.73
CA GLU A 122 -11.86 6.47 -14.75
C GLU A 122 -11.33 7.91 -14.66
N TYR A 123 -10.02 8.11 -14.89
CA TYR A 123 -9.33 9.41 -14.74
C TYR A 123 -8.64 9.83 -16.05
N PRO A 124 -9.38 10.39 -17.02
CA PRO A 124 -8.78 10.82 -18.29
C PRO A 124 -7.63 11.83 -18.08
N GLY A 125 -6.45 11.50 -18.60
CA GLY A 125 -5.26 12.33 -18.47
C GLY A 125 -4.35 12.01 -17.28
N LEU A 126 -4.76 11.09 -16.40
CA LEU A 126 -3.90 10.59 -15.32
C LEU A 126 -2.77 9.70 -15.88
N ASP A 127 -1.54 10.01 -15.49
CA ASP A 127 -0.39 9.13 -15.76
C ASP A 127 -0.32 8.03 -14.69
N VAL A 128 -0.67 6.79 -15.07
CA VAL A 128 -0.65 5.64 -14.14
C VAL A 128 0.59 4.78 -14.39
N ARG A 129 1.46 4.67 -13.38
CA ARG A 129 2.73 3.93 -13.44
C ARG A 129 2.75 2.78 -12.44
N GLY A 130 2.16 1.64 -12.78
CA GLY A 130 2.14 0.45 -11.91
C GLY A 130 3.54 -0.14 -11.72
N ILE A 131 3.91 -0.37 -10.46
CA ILE A 131 5.17 -0.99 -10.07
C ILE A 131 4.88 -2.33 -9.38
N VAL A 132 5.32 -3.42 -10.00
CA VAL A 132 5.21 -4.76 -9.40
C VAL A 132 6.50 -5.07 -8.66
N CYS A 133 6.48 -4.99 -7.35
CA CYS A 133 7.63 -5.35 -6.51
C CYS A 133 7.24 -5.60 -5.06
N ASP A 134 8.09 -6.32 -4.36
CA ASP A 134 8.08 -6.37 -2.89
C ASP A 134 8.73 -5.08 -2.35
N TYR A 135 7.92 -4.12 -1.92
CA TYR A 135 8.39 -2.85 -1.37
C TYR A 135 9.19 -3.01 -0.06
N GLU A 136 9.05 -4.14 0.65
CA GLU A 136 9.88 -4.39 1.83
C GLU A 136 11.36 -4.58 1.46
N THR A 137 11.64 -5.12 0.27
CA THR A 137 12.99 -5.42 -0.20
C THR A 137 13.46 -4.52 -1.34
N HIS A 138 12.55 -4.03 -2.19
CA HIS A 138 12.86 -3.32 -3.43
C HIS A 138 12.30 -1.89 -3.47
N LEU A 139 12.27 -1.21 -2.33
CA LEU A 139 11.75 0.15 -2.23
C LEU A 139 12.49 1.16 -3.14
N GLU A 140 13.76 0.88 -3.49
CA GLU A 140 14.56 1.68 -4.42
C GLU A 140 14.05 1.68 -5.87
N ARG A 141 13.16 0.76 -6.21
CA ARG A 141 12.51 0.70 -7.54
C ARG A 141 11.33 1.67 -7.67
N VAL A 142 10.82 2.17 -6.55
CA VAL A 142 9.74 3.14 -6.51
C VAL A 142 10.27 4.47 -7.03
N PRO A 143 9.60 5.11 -8.02
CA PRO A 143 9.98 6.43 -8.50
C PRO A 143 10.02 7.46 -7.38
N ARG A 144 10.86 8.48 -7.54
CA ARG A 144 11.02 9.56 -6.56
C ARG A 144 10.73 10.91 -7.22
N PRO A 145 9.47 11.20 -7.60
CA PRO A 145 9.10 12.53 -8.07
C PRO A 145 9.05 13.50 -6.88
N GLU A 146 9.32 14.76 -7.14
CA GLU A 146 9.04 15.84 -6.18
C GLU A 146 7.52 16.08 -6.09
N GLY A 147 7.04 16.57 -4.94
CA GLY A 147 5.62 16.82 -4.72
C GLY A 147 4.79 15.55 -4.55
N ALA A 148 5.37 14.52 -3.92
CA ALA A 148 4.69 13.25 -3.72
C ALA A 148 3.96 13.18 -2.37
N LEU A 149 2.77 12.56 -2.41
CA LEU A 149 2.12 11.97 -1.26
C LEU A 149 2.37 10.45 -1.31
N ILE A 150 3.17 9.93 -0.38
CA ILE A 150 3.39 8.51 -0.25
C ILE A 150 2.37 7.95 0.74
N ALA A 151 1.48 7.09 0.29
CA ALA A 151 0.46 6.45 1.12
C ALA A 151 0.85 5.00 1.46
N PHE A 152 0.71 4.63 2.73
CA PHE A 152 0.85 3.26 3.21
C PHE A 152 -0.31 2.96 4.17
N LEU A 153 -1.35 2.35 3.61
CA LEU A 153 -2.67 2.21 4.23
C LEU A 153 -2.95 0.76 4.67
N GLY A 154 -4.14 0.52 5.20
CA GLY A 154 -4.59 -0.82 5.59
C GLY A 154 -4.04 -1.32 6.92
N GLY A 155 -3.35 -0.50 7.70
CA GLY A 155 -2.72 -0.94 8.95
C GLY A 155 -1.56 -1.92 8.73
N THR A 156 -1.09 -2.10 7.51
CA THR A 156 -0.05 -3.06 7.10
C THR A 156 1.26 -2.89 7.89
N ILE A 157 1.56 -1.68 8.34
CA ILE A 157 2.73 -1.39 9.20
C ILE A 157 2.71 -2.21 10.50
N GLY A 158 1.54 -2.63 10.96
CA GLY A 158 1.35 -3.48 12.13
C GLY A 158 1.91 -4.89 11.96
N ASN A 159 2.04 -5.37 10.73
CA ASN A 159 2.60 -6.68 10.41
C ASN A 159 4.13 -6.74 10.54
N PHE A 160 4.78 -5.58 10.62
CA PHE A 160 6.24 -5.52 10.70
C PHE A 160 6.74 -5.70 12.14
N ARG A 161 7.72 -6.57 12.31
CA ARG A 161 8.48 -6.63 13.55
C ARG A 161 9.13 -5.27 13.86
N PRO A 162 9.36 -4.90 15.12
CA PRO A 162 9.84 -3.56 15.49
C PRO A 162 11.12 -3.11 14.76
N ALA A 163 12.07 -4.03 14.52
CA ALA A 163 13.30 -3.70 13.80
C ALA A 163 13.06 -3.47 12.30
N ALA A 164 12.25 -4.34 11.66
CA ALA A 164 11.87 -4.22 10.26
C ALA A 164 11.07 -2.93 10.01
N ARG A 165 10.11 -2.61 10.89
CA ARG A 165 9.34 -1.36 10.84
C ARG A 165 10.22 -0.12 10.88
N ARG A 166 11.20 -0.07 11.80
CA ARG A 166 12.16 1.05 11.86
C ARG A 166 12.98 1.18 10.58
N SER A 167 13.48 0.05 10.06
CA SER A 167 14.24 0.02 8.81
C SER A 167 13.38 0.49 7.63
N PHE A 168 12.15 0.01 7.53
CA PHE A 168 11.21 0.41 6.48
C PHE A 168 10.93 1.92 6.52
N LEU A 169 10.57 2.47 7.68
CA LEU A 169 10.32 3.91 7.82
C LEU A 169 11.57 4.77 7.51
N ALA A 170 12.76 4.31 7.90
CA ALA A 170 14.00 4.99 7.54
C ALA A 170 14.23 4.99 6.02
N ARG A 171 13.92 3.88 5.33
CA ARG A 171 14.01 3.78 3.87
C ARG A 171 12.96 4.66 3.18
N ILE A 172 11.70 4.72 3.69
CA ILE A 172 10.69 5.67 3.20
C ILE A 172 11.24 7.10 3.27
N ALA A 173 11.83 7.49 4.40
CA ALA A 173 12.40 8.84 4.54
C ALA A 173 13.50 9.15 3.50
N THR A 174 14.21 8.13 2.97
CA THR A 174 15.21 8.33 1.90
C THR A 174 14.58 8.50 0.51
N LEU A 175 13.32 8.10 0.34
CA LEU A 175 12.57 8.32 -0.91
C LEU A 175 12.01 9.75 -1.01
N MET A 176 11.79 10.38 0.13
CA MET A 176 11.10 11.68 0.22
C MET A 176 12.05 12.83 -0.07
N TYR A 177 11.56 13.79 -0.85
CA TYR A 177 12.15 15.12 -0.99
C TYR A 177 11.60 16.10 0.05
N PRO A 178 12.27 17.23 0.30
CA PRO A 178 11.68 18.29 1.11
C PRO A 178 10.35 18.75 0.50
N GLY A 179 9.29 18.70 1.32
CA GLY A 179 7.93 19.02 0.85
C GLY A 179 7.03 17.81 0.67
N ASP A 180 7.58 16.63 0.39
CA ASP A 180 6.78 15.40 0.32
C ASP A 180 6.11 15.08 1.64
N ARG A 181 5.04 14.31 1.58
CA ARG A 181 4.29 13.85 2.76
C ARG A 181 4.15 12.33 2.75
N PHE A 182 4.11 11.77 3.94
CA PHE A 182 3.85 10.35 4.16
C PHE A 182 2.54 10.17 4.91
N LEU A 183 1.57 9.53 4.27
CA LEU A 183 0.27 9.18 4.85
C LEU A 183 0.33 7.73 5.32
N LEU A 184 0.23 7.55 6.63
CA LEU A 184 0.32 6.24 7.26
C LEU A 184 -0.99 5.86 7.92
N GLY A 185 -1.60 4.75 7.44
CA GLY A 185 -2.74 4.11 8.09
C GLY A 185 -2.29 3.23 9.25
N THR A 186 -2.82 3.47 10.45
CA THR A 186 -2.52 2.66 11.64
C THR A 186 -3.77 2.40 12.44
N ASP A 187 -3.83 1.22 13.07
CA ASP A 187 -4.83 0.99 14.11
C ASP A 187 -4.33 1.43 15.48
N LEU A 188 -5.27 1.71 16.39
CA LEU A 188 -4.98 2.13 17.75
C LEU A 188 -4.93 0.92 18.70
N VAL A 189 -4.19 1.05 19.79
CA VAL A 189 -4.23 0.07 20.88
C VAL A 189 -5.63 0.10 21.52
N LYS A 190 -6.27 -1.05 21.55
CA LYS A 190 -7.62 -1.24 22.10
C LYS A 190 -7.62 -2.17 23.30
N ASP A 191 -8.68 -2.09 24.09
CA ASP A 191 -8.96 -3.08 25.12
C ASP A 191 -9.20 -4.45 24.45
N ARG A 192 -8.60 -5.50 25.01
CA ARG A 192 -8.75 -6.88 24.52
C ARG A 192 -10.19 -7.39 24.50
N ALA A 193 -11.09 -6.74 25.25
CA ALA A 193 -12.51 -7.05 25.24
C ALA A 193 -13.25 -6.52 24.00
N ILE A 194 -12.60 -5.67 23.19
CA ILE A 194 -13.17 -5.03 22.00
C ILE A 194 -12.71 -5.73 20.71
N VAL A 195 -11.62 -6.52 20.80
CA VAL A 195 -10.97 -7.17 19.63
C VAL A 195 -11.33 -8.64 19.57
#